data_17860cb5812aace3b21625861e1ad0bb
#
_entry.id   17860cb5812aace3b21625861e1ad0bb
#
_cell.length_a   1.000
_cell.length_b   1.000
_cell.length_c   1.000
_cell.angle_alpha   90.00
_cell.angle_beta   90.00
_cell.angle_gamma   90.00
#
_symmetry.space_group_name_H-M   'P 1'
#
loop_
_entity.id
_entity.type
_entity.pdbx_description
1 polymer ?
#
loop_
_entity_poly.entity_id
_entity_poly.type
_entity_poly.pdbx_seq_one_letter_code
_entity_poly.pdbx_strand_id
1 'polypeptide(L)'
;MALTSTQLNELSDDEVKKIIPRIRVIARALPTDKSRMVRLCQELNLVVGMTGDGVNDSPALKRADVGFAMGSGTEAAKEAGKIVILDDNFKSIKDAIWYGRTIYHNILKFCRFQL
;
A
#
# COMPACT_ATOMS: atom_id res chain seq x y z
N MET A 1 -6.84 -12.71 -11.47
CA MET A 1 -5.69 -12.72 -12.42
C MET A 1 -4.39 -12.75 -11.63
N ALA A 2 -3.50 -13.62 -11.99
CA ALA A 2 -2.17 -13.68 -11.40
C ALA A 2 -1.11 -13.45 -12.49
N LEU A 3 -0.11 -12.65 -12.18
CA LEU A 3 0.98 -12.30 -13.09
C LEU A 3 2.32 -12.58 -12.42
N THR A 4 3.35 -12.84 -13.23
CA THR A 4 4.74 -12.82 -12.79
C THR A 4 5.34 -11.44 -13.06
N SER A 5 6.48 -11.15 -12.43
CA SER A 5 7.24 -9.92 -12.72
C SER A 5 7.56 -9.79 -14.22
N THR A 6 7.97 -10.89 -14.85
CA THR A 6 8.27 -10.91 -16.28
C THR A 6 7.07 -10.51 -17.12
N GLN A 7 5.91 -11.08 -16.85
CA GLN A 7 4.66 -10.75 -17.56
C GLN A 7 4.26 -9.29 -17.33
N LEU A 8 4.40 -8.79 -16.12
CA LEU A 8 4.11 -7.40 -15.79
C LEU A 8 5.01 -6.44 -16.58
N ASN A 9 6.30 -6.76 -16.71
CA ASN A 9 7.27 -5.91 -17.40
C ASN A 9 7.09 -5.91 -18.92
N GLU A 10 6.38 -6.87 -19.48
CA GLU A 10 6.02 -6.90 -20.91
C GLU A 10 4.86 -5.95 -21.25
N LEU A 11 4.14 -5.48 -20.23
CA LEU A 11 3.00 -4.59 -20.42
C LEU A 11 3.39 -3.11 -20.26
N SER A 12 2.78 -2.24 -21.06
CA SER A 12 2.89 -0.80 -20.88
C SER A 12 2.12 -0.34 -19.64
N ASP A 13 2.40 0.86 -19.15
CA ASP A 13 1.69 1.43 -18.02
C ASP A 13 0.17 1.53 -18.27
N ASP A 14 -0.23 1.91 -19.47
CA ASP A 14 -1.65 2.00 -19.83
C ASP A 14 -2.33 0.62 -19.83
N GLU A 15 -1.64 -0.40 -20.32
CA GLU A 15 -2.14 -1.77 -20.30
C GLU A 15 -2.28 -2.28 -18.87
N VAL A 16 -1.31 -2.01 -18.01
CA VAL A 16 -1.37 -2.40 -16.59
C VAL A 16 -2.53 -1.70 -15.90
N LYS A 17 -2.73 -0.41 -16.11
CA LYS A 17 -3.85 0.34 -15.53
C LYS A 17 -5.21 -0.27 -15.86
N LYS A 18 -5.38 -0.78 -17.07
CA LYS A 18 -6.64 -1.43 -17.49
C LYS A 18 -6.92 -2.71 -16.73
N ILE A 19 -5.90 -3.44 -16.29
CA ILE A 19 -6.04 -4.74 -15.63
C ILE A 19 -5.87 -4.69 -14.12
N ILE A 20 -5.45 -3.56 -13.55
CA ILE A 20 -5.26 -3.43 -12.09
C ILE A 20 -6.45 -3.94 -11.29
N PRO A 21 -7.71 -3.63 -11.62
CA PRO A 21 -8.85 -4.14 -10.84
C PRO A 21 -8.97 -5.67 -10.85
N ARG A 22 -8.36 -6.34 -11.82
CA ARG A 22 -8.41 -7.81 -11.96
C ARG A 22 -7.21 -8.50 -11.36
N ILE A 23 -6.11 -7.76 -11.13
CA ILE A 23 -4.89 -8.36 -10.56
C ILE A 23 -5.13 -8.71 -9.11
N ARG A 24 -4.83 -9.96 -8.75
CA ARG A 24 -4.91 -10.46 -7.37
C ARG A 24 -3.55 -10.79 -6.80
N VAL A 25 -2.63 -11.26 -7.64
CA VAL A 25 -1.30 -11.69 -7.23
C VAL A 25 -0.29 -11.29 -8.29
N ILE A 26 0.84 -10.77 -7.86
CA ILE A 26 2.04 -10.61 -8.68
C ILE A 26 3.13 -11.45 -8.02
N ALA A 27 3.51 -12.54 -8.69
CA ALA A 27 4.52 -13.45 -8.17
C ALA A 27 5.92 -12.98 -8.52
N ARG A 28 6.86 -13.20 -7.62
CA ARG A 28 8.27 -12.86 -7.81
C ARG A 28 8.50 -11.38 -8.13
N ALA A 29 7.71 -10.49 -7.52
CA ALA A 29 7.80 -9.06 -7.75
C ALA A 29 9.13 -8.50 -7.27
N LEU A 30 9.76 -7.70 -8.13
CA LEU A 30 10.97 -6.95 -7.80
C LEU A 30 10.59 -5.66 -7.06
N PRO A 31 11.52 -5.02 -6.34
CA PRO A 31 11.26 -3.73 -5.69
C PRO A 31 10.77 -2.66 -6.67
N THR A 32 11.30 -2.67 -7.90
CA THR A 32 10.84 -1.75 -8.97
C THR A 32 9.40 -2.01 -9.38
N ASP A 33 8.96 -3.27 -9.40
CA ASP A 33 7.58 -3.64 -9.71
C ASP A 33 6.62 -3.12 -8.63
N LYS A 34 7.01 -3.24 -7.37
CA LYS A 34 6.22 -2.74 -6.25
C LYS A 34 6.03 -1.22 -6.33
N SER A 35 7.12 -0.49 -6.57
CA SER A 35 7.06 0.97 -6.74
C SER A 35 6.21 1.37 -7.94
N ARG A 36 6.33 0.64 -9.05
CA ARG A 36 5.52 0.87 -10.26
C ARG A 36 4.04 0.68 -9.97
N MET A 37 3.68 -0.41 -9.29
CA MET A 37 2.27 -0.68 -8.96
C MET A 37 1.68 0.37 -8.03
N VAL A 38 2.43 0.84 -7.03
CA VAL A 38 1.98 1.93 -6.16
C VAL A 38 1.73 3.18 -7.00
N ARG A 39 2.65 3.55 -7.87
CA ARG A 39 2.52 4.72 -8.73
C ARG A 39 1.29 4.63 -9.64
N LEU A 40 1.10 3.50 -10.33
CA LEU A 40 -0.02 3.31 -11.25
C LEU A 40 -1.37 3.32 -10.53
N CYS A 41 -1.45 2.73 -9.36
CA CYS A 41 -2.67 2.80 -8.55
C CYS A 41 -3.00 4.24 -8.15
N GLN A 42 -1.99 5.03 -7.76
CA GLN A 42 -2.19 6.43 -7.42
C GLN A 42 -2.62 7.26 -8.63
N GLU A 43 -2.07 6.98 -9.81
CA GLU A 43 -2.50 7.63 -11.06
C GLU A 43 -3.96 7.33 -11.41
N LEU A 44 -4.50 6.21 -10.93
CA LEU A 44 -5.92 5.86 -11.04
C LEU A 44 -6.79 6.46 -9.92
N ASN A 45 -6.23 7.35 -9.10
CA ASN A 45 -6.89 7.96 -7.95
C ASN A 45 -7.29 6.95 -6.86
N LEU A 46 -6.55 5.85 -6.74
CA LEU A 46 -6.72 4.88 -5.68
C LEU A 46 -5.84 5.25 -4.48
N VAL A 47 -6.34 5.00 -3.29
CA VAL A 47 -5.57 5.13 -2.05
C VAL A 47 -4.82 3.82 -1.83
N VAL A 48 -3.50 3.89 -1.73
CA VAL A 48 -2.63 2.72 -1.64
C VAL A 48 -2.10 2.55 -0.24
N GLY A 49 -2.41 1.42 0.39
CA GLY A 49 -1.74 0.94 1.58
C GLY A 49 -0.70 -0.11 1.19
N MET A 50 0.45 -0.07 1.80
CA MET A 50 1.52 -1.03 1.52
C MET A 50 2.21 -1.46 2.81
N THR A 51 2.58 -2.73 2.88
CA THR A 51 3.39 -3.28 3.97
C THR A 51 4.77 -3.67 3.47
N GLY A 52 5.77 -3.55 4.33
CA GLY A 52 7.13 -3.98 4.01
C GLY A 52 7.97 -4.08 5.27
N ASP A 53 9.01 -4.89 5.20
CA ASP A 53 9.91 -5.16 6.32
C ASP A 53 11.39 -5.03 5.99
N GLY A 54 11.72 -4.85 4.72
CA GLY A 54 13.10 -4.78 4.23
C GLY A 54 13.48 -3.44 3.63
N VAL A 55 14.79 -3.25 3.43
CA VAL A 55 15.36 -2.05 2.79
C VAL A 55 14.80 -1.87 1.38
N ASN A 56 14.62 -2.97 0.65
CA ASN A 56 14.16 -2.95 -0.73
C ASN A 56 12.73 -2.44 -0.88
N ASP A 57 11.92 -2.51 0.18
CA ASP A 57 10.54 -2.04 0.18
C ASP A 57 10.43 -0.54 0.51
N SER A 58 11.49 0.09 0.99
CA SER A 58 11.48 1.48 1.45
C SER A 58 10.98 2.48 0.41
N PRO A 59 11.40 2.42 -0.88
CA PRO A 59 10.90 3.36 -1.87
C PRO A 59 9.40 3.25 -2.09
N ALA A 60 8.86 2.04 -2.14
CA ALA A 60 7.42 1.81 -2.31
C ALA A 60 6.64 2.22 -1.07
N LEU A 61 7.15 1.95 0.14
CA LEU A 61 6.54 2.38 1.39
C LEU A 61 6.43 3.91 1.49
N LYS A 62 7.48 4.62 1.10
CA LYS A 62 7.47 6.09 1.08
C LYS A 62 6.48 6.65 0.09
N ARG A 63 6.32 6.00 -1.05
CA ARG A 63 5.42 6.45 -2.10
C ARG A 63 3.96 6.15 -1.80
N ALA A 64 3.66 5.06 -1.13
CA ALA A 64 2.30 4.68 -0.76
C ALA A 64 1.63 5.77 0.08
N ASP A 65 0.32 5.89 -0.02
CA ASP A 65 -0.45 6.84 0.78
C ASP A 65 -0.36 6.49 2.26
N VAL A 66 -0.40 5.20 2.58
CA VAL A 66 -0.15 4.69 3.93
C VAL A 66 0.84 3.53 3.87
N GLY A 67 2.03 3.73 4.40
CA GLY A 67 3.03 2.68 4.55
C GLY A 67 2.98 2.06 5.94
N PHE A 68 2.87 0.74 6.01
CA PHE A 68 2.91 -0.02 7.26
C PHE A 68 4.25 -0.75 7.32
N ALA A 69 5.13 -0.34 8.22
CA ALA A 69 6.37 -1.06 8.48
C ALA A 69 6.15 -2.09 9.59
N MET A 70 6.68 -3.30 9.41
CA MET A 70 6.59 -4.32 10.45
C MET A 70 7.59 -4.01 11.56
N GLY A 71 7.20 -4.28 12.81
CA GLY A 71 8.05 -3.98 13.97
C GLY A 71 9.38 -4.73 13.98
N SER A 72 9.41 -5.94 13.42
CA SER A 72 10.63 -6.73 13.22
C SER A 72 11.43 -6.34 11.98
N GLY A 73 10.93 -5.39 11.18
CA GLY A 73 11.59 -4.95 9.96
C GLY A 73 12.85 -4.12 10.20
N THR A 74 13.53 -3.79 9.12
CA THR A 74 14.74 -2.95 9.18
C THR A 74 14.41 -1.52 9.59
N GLU A 75 15.38 -0.81 10.12
CA GLU A 75 15.23 0.62 10.46
C GLU A 75 14.85 1.46 9.22
N ALA A 76 15.40 1.11 8.05
CA ALA A 76 15.04 1.79 6.80
C ALA A 76 13.56 1.64 6.47
N ALA A 77 12.99 0.44 6.65
CA ALA A 77 11.56 0.21 6.46
C ALA A 77 10.72 0.97 7.48
N LYS A 78 11.12 1.00 8.75
CA LYS A 78 10.43 1.73 9.81
C LYS A 78 10.42 3.24 9.55
N GLU A 79 11.51 3.80 9.05
CA GLU A 79 11.59 5.21 8.69
C GLU A 79 10.74 5.54 7.47
N ALA A 80 10.65 4.63 6.52
CA ALA A 80 9.85 4.82 5.30
C ALA A 80 8.35 4.68 5.56
N GLY A 81 7.96 3.80 6.49
CA GLY A 81 6.56 3.59 6.84
C GLY A 81 6.01 4.69 7.73
N LYS A 82 4.76 5.05 7.54
CA LYS A 82 4.06 6.04 8.39
C LYS A 82 3.50 5.43 9.66
N ILE A 83 3.28 4.12 9.66
CA ILE A 83 2.77 3.36 10.80
C ILE A 83 3.67 2.14 10.99
N VAL A 84 4.04 1.85 12.24
CA VAL A 84 4.82 0.67 12.58
C VAL A 84 3.91 -0.33 13.30
N ILE A 85 3.88 -1.57 12.81
CA ILE A 85 3.11 -2.67 13.40
C ILE A 85 4.02 -3.46 14.34
N LEU A 86 3.88 -3.22 15.63
CA LEU A 86 4.80 -3.75 16.65
C LEU A 86 4.71 -5.26 16.84
N ASP A 87 3.53 -5.84 16.67
CA ASP A 87 3.29 -7.27 16.88
C ASP A 87 3.45 -8.13 15.63
N ASP A 88 3.86 -7.53 14.50
CA ASP A 88 4.03 -8.19 13.19
C ASP A 88 2.79 -8.95 12.70
N ASN A 89 1.61 -8.56 13.15
CA ASN A 89 0.36 -9.25 12.85
C ASN A 89 -0.47 -8.47 11.83
N PHE A 90 -0.81 -9.11 10.71
CA PHE A 90 -1.68 -8.51 9.69
C PHE A 90 -3.06 -8.11 10.22
N LYS A 91 -3.55 -8.75 11.26
CA LYS A 91 -4.79 -8.35 11.92
C LYS A 91 -4.69 -6.92 12.45
N SER A 92 -3.55 -6.53 13.00
CA SER A 92 -3.31 -5.16 13.49
C SER A 92 -3.38 -4.13 12.36
N ILE A 93 -2.95 -4.49 11.15
CA ILE A 93 -3.11 -3.64 9.95
C ILE A 93 -4.60 -3.45 9.64
N LYS A 94 -5.36 -4.52 9.63
CA LYS A 94 -6.81 -4.47 9.43
C LYS A 94 -7.49 -3.60 10.48
N ASP A 95 -7.12 -3.76 11.74
CA ASP A 95 -7.67 -2.99 12.84
C ASP A 95 -7.31 -1.50 12.72
N ALA A 96 -6.09 -1.17 12.32
CA ALA A 96 -5.67 0.21 12.08
C ALA A 96 -6.51 0.87 10.97
N ILE A 97 -6.78 0.17 9.89
CA ILE A 97 -7.63 0.66 8.80
C ILE A 97 -9.06 0.88 9.31
N TRP A 98 -9.60 -0.05 10.07
CA TRP A 98 -10.92 0.05 10.66
C TRP A 98 -11.06 1.27 11.58
N TYR A 99 -10.11 1.46 12.49
CA TYR A 99 -10.10 2.62 13.38
C TYR A 99 -9.97 3.93 12.61
N GLY A 100 -9.11 3.97 11.59
CA GLY A 100 -8.96 5.15 10.73
C GLY A 100 -10.25 5.53 10.03
N ARG A 101 -10.97 4.56 9.49
CA ARG A 101 -12.29 4.80 8.86
C ARG A 101 -13.33 5.28 9.88
N THR A 102 -13.34 4.71 11.07
CA THR A 102 -14.25 5.11 12.14
C THR A 102 -14.01 6.56 12.57
N ILE A 103 -12.76 6.95 12.77
CA ILE A 103 -12.37 8.32 13.10
C ILE A 103 -12.82 9.28 12.00
N TYR A 104 -12.58 8.94 10.74
CA TYR A 104 -12.99 9.75 9.60
C TYR A 104 -14.52 9.99 9.58
N HIS A 105 -15.30 8.94 9.78
CA HIS A 105 -16.75 9.05 9.85
C HIS A 105 -17.22 9.92 11.01
N ASN A 106 -16.58 9.80 12.16
CA ASN A 106 -16.90 10.64 13.33
C ASN A 106 -16.59 12.12 13.07
N ILE A 107 -15.48 12.42 12.42
CA ILE A 107 -15.14 13.79 12.00
C ILE A 107 -16.16 14.33 11.02
N LEU A 108 -16.58 13.56 10.03
CA LEU A 108 -17.62 13.98 9.09
C LEU A 108 -18.94 14.26 9.78
N LYS A 109 -19.37 13.42 10.72
CA LYS A 109 -20.57 13.68 11.52
C LYS A 109 -20.48 14.97 12.30
N PHE A 110 -19.36 15.22 12.94
CA PHE A 110 -19.11 16.47 13.68
C PHE A 110 -19.21 17.69 12.77
N CYS A 111 -18.54 17.66 11.62
CA CYS A 111 -18.58 18.75 10.64
C CYS A 111 -20.00 19.00 10.14
N ARG A 112 -20.76 17.96 9.82
CA ARG A 112 -22.16 18.09 9.37
C ARG A 112 -23.06 18.68 10.44
N PHE A 113 -22.81 18.34 11.69
CA PHE A 113 -23.58 18.87 12.82
C PHE A 113 -23.29 20.36 13.07
N GLN A 114 -22.03 20.79 12.91
CA GLN A 114 -21.60 22.16 13.13
C GLN A 114 -22.00 23.11 11.99
N LEU A 115 -22.16 22.60 10.80
CA LEU A 115 -22.56 23.38 9.63
C LEU A 115 -24.06 23.37 9.43
#